data_552529edac76b40bf28c38e6be03714c
#
_entry.id   552529edac76b40bf28c38e6be03714c
#
_cell.length_a   1.000
_cell.length_b   1.000
_cell.length_c   1.000
_cell.angle_alpha   90.00
_cell.angle_beta   90.00
_cell.angle_gamma   90.00
#
_symmetry.space_group_name_H-M   'P 1'
#
loop_
_entity.id
_entity.type
_entity.pdbx_description
1 polymer ?
#
loop_
_entity_poly.entity_id
_entity_poly.type
_entity_poly.pdbx_seq_one_letter_code
_entity_poly.pdbx_strand_id
1 'polypeptide(L)'
;MRVPDPVQRLMEDEAASLQVLDQDHAAARVLAASLALFAIGAPVLRRYQAAKENAGLLDYDDLIAGARKLLDNPGSAWVMYKLDDGLDHILLDEAQDSNPEQWGIVRALSAEFFAGLGAREEQRSIFAVGDQKQSIYAFQGAEVERFKDAKDHYEGIVRASGQEFRPVPLDVSFRSTEPVLALVDAVFADKPARDGVAQDAPLRHYADRAGHAGSVELWPILQVAKADPPPDWAPPEQAVAAEGAAPQLAGAIAARIEHLIKNETLPARIEKGKEDAQPQGRCIRPGDILVLLRGRKRGGFAPALVRALKKLSIPVGGIDRMVLADELAVQDMLALAGWLLLPDDDLTLAALLKSPLIGLDEEALFTLAHGRGKASLHTALMAHRGSATDVGRVADWLAAQAAELDFITPYGLFADVLGAPGPLDPRAGRARILARLGPDAGDPLDELLNAALEHEKLNPPSLQGFVHWLRQGGAE
;
A
#
# COMPACT_ATOMS: atom_id res chain seq x y z
N MET A 1 18.94 -38.35 -45.38
CA MET A 1 17.97 -39.44 -45.66
C MET A 1 16.58 -38.83 -45.67
N ARG A 2 15.85 -38.85 -46.78
CA ARG A 2 14.41 -38.45 -46.78
C ARG A 2 13.61 -39.56 -46.19
N VAL A 3 12.72 -39.28 -45.23
CA VAL A 3 11.77 -40.24 -44.68
C VAL A 3 10.76 -40.60 -45.79
N PRO A 4 10.43 -41.88 -46.00
CA PRO A 4 9.43 -42.27 -47.00
C PRO A 4 8.06 -41.66 -46.70
N ASP A 5 7.34 -41.19 -47.72
CA ASP A 5 6.04 -40.49 -47.59
C ASP A 5 5.00 -41.19 -46.67
N PRO A 6 4.87 -42.54 -46.69
CA PRO A 6 3.90 -43.21 -45.79
C PRO A 6 4.31 -43.09 -44.30
N VAL A 7 5.61 -43.11 -44.00
CA VAL A 7 6.12 -42.96 -42.60
C VAL A 7 5.95 -41.55 -42.14
N GLN A 8 6.17 -40.57 -43.01
CA GLN A 8 5.97 -39.16 -42.70
C GLN A 8 4.50 -38.87 -42.36
N ARG A 9 3.54 -39.38 -43.12
CA ARG A 9 2.10 -39.27 -42.83
C ARG A 9 1.73 -39.90 -41.49
N LEU A 10 2.26 -41.11 -41.20
CA LEU A 10 2.01 -41.73 -39.91
C LEU A 10 2.54 -40.91 -38.72
N MET A 11 3.71 -40.28 -38.87
CA MET A 11 4.28 -39.39 -37.87
C MET A 11 3.47 -38.10 -37.72
N GLU A 12 2.93 -37.53 -38.79
CA GLU A 12 2.06 -36.36 -38.77
C GLU A 12 0.71 -36.68 -38.11
N ASP A 13 0.11 -37.81 -38.37
CA ASP A 13 -1.14 -38.27 -37.76
C ASP A 13 -0.95 -38.52 -36.25
N GLU A 14 0.16 -39.16 -35.87
CA GLU A 14 0.50 -39.40 -34.45
C GLU A 14 0.79 -38.09 -33.71
N ALA A 15 1.53 -37.17 -34.35
CA ALA A 15 1.79 -35.84 -33.76
C ALA A 15 0.48 -35.07 -33.55
N ALA A 16 -0.45 -35.13 -34.51
CA ALA A 16 -1.76 -34.51 -34.37
C ALA A 16 -2.57 -35.13 -33.20
N SER A 17 -2.55 -36.44 -33.08
CA SER A 17 -3.22 -37.17 -31.98
C SER A 17 -2.63 -36.80 -30.62
N LEU A 18 -1.29 -36.75 -30.52
CA LEU A 18 -0.59 -36.29 -29.29
C LEU A 18 -0.91 -34.84 -28.93
N GLN A 19 -1.02 -33.98 -29.95
CA GLN A 19 -1.39 -32.60 -29.72
C GLN A 19 -2.80 -32.43 -29.14
N VAL A 20 -3.77 -33.23 -29.62
CA VAL A 20 -5.14 -33.24 -29.07
C VAL A 20 -5.14 -33.76 -27.63
N LEU A 21 -4.40 -34.85 -27.35
CA LEU A 21 -4.29 -35.41 -26.01
C LEU A 21 -3.65 -34.43 -25.03
N ASP A 22 -2.63 -33.69 -25.48
CA ASP A 22 -1.98 -32.65 -24.64
C ASP A 22 -2.96 -31.51 -24.33
N GLN A 23 -3.74 -31.07 -25.33
CA GLN A 23 -4.79 -30.04 -25.12
C GLN A 23 -5.88 -30.54 -24.16
N ASP A 24 -6.36 -31.77 -24.31
CA ASP A 24 -7.35 -32.36 -23.41
C ASP A 24 -6.83 -32.50 -21.98
N HIS A 25 -5.56 -32.94 -21.85
CA HIS A 25 -4.90 -33.00 -20.54
C HIS A 25 -4.74 -31.60 -19.89
N ALA A 26 -4.35 -30.61 -20.67
CA ALA A 26 -4.27 -29.23 -20.19
C ALA A 26 -5.64 -28.71 -19.75
N ALA A 27 -6.69 -28.94 -20.55
CA ALA A 27 -8.06 -28.58 -20.21
C ALA A 27 -8.57 -29.27 -18.93
N ALA A 28 -8.28 -30.57 -18.77
CA ALA A 28 -8.65 -31.32 -17.58
C ALA A 28 -7.95 -30.78 -16.31
N ARG A 29 -6.68 -30.37 -16.41
CA ARG A 29 -5.94 -29.73 -15.31
C ARG A 29 -6.55 -28.39 -14.93
N VAL A 30 -6.88 -27.53 -15.91
CA VAL A 30 -7.54 -26.25 -15.68
C VAL A 30 -8.91 -26.48 -15.02
N LEU A 31 -9.69 -27.43 -15.49
CA LEU A 31 -10.99 -27.75 -14.88
C LEU A 31 -10.83 -28.22 -13.43
N ALA A 32 -9.90 -29.12 -13.15
CA ALA A 32 -9.65 -29.61 -11.79
C ALA A 32 -9.21 -28.48 -10.85
N ALA A 33 -8.31 -27.60 -11.30
CA ALA A 33 -7.87 -26.45 -10.53
C ALA A 33 -9.02 -25.45 -10.28
N SER A 34 -9.85 -25.20 -11.28
CA SER A 34 -11.03 -24.32 -11.17
C SER A 34 -12.06 -24.88 -10.19
N LEU A 35 -12.36 -26.17 -10.25
CA LEU A 35 -13.27 -26.81 -9.30
C LEU A 35 -12.74 -26.73 -7.86
N ALA A 36 -11.45 -26.97 -7.66
CA ALA A 36 -10.81 -26.82 -6.35
C ALA A 36 -10.88 -25.36 -5.84
N LEU A 37 -10.65 -24.39 -6.71
CA LEU A 37 -10.77 -22.97 -6.38
C LEU A 37 -12.20 -22.62 -5.94
N PHE A 38 -13.21 -23.05 -6.68
CA PHE A 38 -14.61 -22.81 -6.30
C PHE A 38 -15.01 -23.52 -5.01
N ALA A 39 -14.51 -24.73 -4.79
CA ALA A 39 -14.80 -25.49 -3.57
C ALA A 39 -14.26 -24.78 -2.31
N ILE A 40 -13.14 -24.08 -2.41
CA ILE A 40 -12.55 -23.29 -1.31
C ILE A 40 -13.11 -21.88 -1.30
N GLY A 41 -13.20 -21.21 -2.43
CA GLY A 41 -13.57 -19.78 -2.54
C GLY A 41 -15.02 -19.51 -2.09
N ALA A 42 -15.97 -20.37 -2.48
CA ALA A 42 -17.37 -20.15 -2.12
C ALA A 42 -17.64 -20.22 -0.60
N PRO A 43 -17.06 -21.14 0.20
CA PRO A 43 -17.13 -21.08 1.65
C PRO A 43 -16.45 -19.86 2.26
N VAL A 44 -15.32 -19.40 1.71
CA VAL A 44 -14.63 -18.18 2.18
C VAL A 44 -15.51 -16.95 2.00
N LEU A 45 -16.08 -16.76 0.82
CA LEU A 45 -17.00 -15.64 0.54
C LEU A 45 -18.22 -15.66 1.46
N ARG A 46 -18.83 -16.82 1.68
CA ARG A 46 -19.97 -16.93 2.61
C ARG A 46 -19.60 -16.56 4.05
N ARG A 47 -18.41 -17.01 4.52
CA ARG A 47 -17.94 -16.66 5.88
C ARG A 47 -17.60 -15.18 5.99
N TYR A 48 -16.99 -14.61 4.97
CA TYR A 48 -16.70 -13.17 4.91
C TYR A 48 -17.99 -12.34 4.98
N GLN A 49 -18.99 -12.68 4.17
CA GLN A 49 -20.27 -11.99 4.19
C GLN A 49 -20.97 -12.12 5.56
N ALA A 50 -21.02 -13.33 6.14
CA ALA A 50 -21.60 -13.53 7.46
C ALA A 50 -20.83 -12.77 8.55
N ALA A 51 -19.51 -12.65 8.45
CA ALA A 51 -18.72 -11.86 9.40
C ALA A 51 -19.06 -10.36 9.33
N LYS A 52 -19.20 -9.81 8.12
CA LYS A 52 -19.66 -8.42 7.91
C LYS A 52 -21.05 -8.20 8.50
N GLU A 53 -22.00 -9.06 8.19
CA GLU A 53 -23.38 -8.97 8.68
C GLU A 53 -23.45 -9.03 10.22
N ASN A 54 -22.69 -9.95 10.85
CA ASN A 54 -22.63 -10.08 12.29
C ASN A 54 -22.00 -8.86 12.99
N ALA A 55 -21.02 -8.23 12.31
CA ALA A 55 -20.36 -7.03 12.82
C ALA A 55 -21.11 -5.72 12.47
N GLY A 56 -22.14 -5.78 11.62
CA GLY A 56 -22.84 -4.58 11.13
C GLY A 56 -21.97 -3.71 10.22
N LEU A 57 -20.99 -4.31 9.52
CA LEU A 57 -20.05 -3.62 8.66
C LEU A 57 -20.40 -3.80 7.18
N LEU A 58 -20.07 -2.79 6.39
CA LEU A 58 -20.17 -2.80 4.93
C LEU A 58 -18.80 -2.46 4.34
N ASP A 59 -18.41 -3.16 3.30
CA ASP A 59 -17.28 -2.74 2.46
C ASP A 59 -17.74 -1.82 1.31
N TYR A 60 -16.80 -1.31 0.52
CA TYR A 60 -17.12 -0.40 -0.59
C TYR A 60 -17.98 -1.06 -1.66
N ASP A 61 -17.77 -2.36 -1.92
CA ASP A 61 -18.57 -3.11 -2.90
C ASP A 61 -20.02 -3.27 -2.43
N ASP A 62 -20.25 -3.48 -1.13
CA ASP A 62 -21.59 -3.52 -0.55
C ASP A 62 -22.32 -2.17 -0.72
N LEU A 63 -21.61 -1.04 -0.54
CA LEU A 63 -22.17 0.29 -0.72
C LEU A 63 -22.58 0.53 -2.18
N ILE A 64 -21.71 0.15 -3.12
CA ILE A 64 -21.98 0.28 -4.55
C ILE A 64 -23.15 -0.62 -4.96
N ALA A 65 -23.14 -1.90 -4.55
CA ALA A 65 -24.20 -2.85 -4.84
C ALA A 65 -25.53 -2.42 -4.19
N GLY A 66 -25.48 -1.91 -2.96
CA GLY A 66 -26.65 -1.37 -2.25
C GLY A 66 -27.26 -0.17 -2.96
N ALA A 67 -26.43 0.79 -3.37
CA ALA A 67 -26.86 1.95 -4.15
C ALA A 67 -27.49 1.52 -5.49
N ARG A 68 -26.84 0.60 -6.20
CA ARG A 68 -27.33 0.05 -7.46
C ARG A 68 -28.70 -0.61 -7.29
N LYS A 69 -28.84 -1.50 -6.30
CA LYS A 69 -30.08 -2.18 -5.98
C LYS A 69 -31.21 -1.20 -5.62
N LEU A 70 -30.88 -0.12 -4.90
CA LEU A 70 -31.83 0.93 -4.56
C LEU A 70 -32.36 1.63 -5.82
N LEU A 71 -31.47 1.99 -6.74
CA LEU A 71 -31.83 2.70 -7.97
C LEU A 71 -32.57 1.82 -8.98
N ASP A 72 -32.26 0.54 -9.05
CA ASP A 72 -32.93 -0.42 -9.94
C ASP A 72 -34.31 -0.91 -9.43
N ASN A 73 -34.63 -0.65 -8.15
CA ASN A 73 -35.89 -1.13 -7.56
C ASN A 73 -37.08 -0.27 -8.03
N PRO A 74 -38.10 -0.84 -8.70
CA PRO A 74 -39.30 -0.10 -9.09
C PRO A 74 -40.05 0.57 -7.93
N GLY A 75 -39.88 0.02 -6.69
CA GLY A 75 -40.43 0.61 -5.47
C GLY A 75 -39.71 1.89 -5.01
N SER A 76 -38.56 2.20 -5.59
CA SER A 76 -37.78 3.39 -5.27
C SER A 76 -38.08 4.61 -6.14
N ALA A 77 -39.20 4.60 -6.90
CA ALA A 77 -39.61 5.73 -7.72
C ALA A 77 -39.62 7.06 -6.95
N TRP A 78 -39.95 7.03 -5.64
CA TRP A 78 -39.86 8.21 -4.79
C TRP A 78 -38.42 8.68 -4.53
N VAL A 79 -37.44 7.75 -4.41
CA VAL A 79 -36.04 8.09 -4.26
C VAL A 79 -35.51 8.72 -5.54
N MET A 80 -35.83 8.12 -6.69
CA MET A 80 -35.50 8.67 -8.00
C MET A 80 -36.14 10.06 -8.20
N TYR A 81 -37.41 10.22 -7.85
CA TYR A 81 -38.08 11.51 -7.91
C TYR A 81 -37.39 12.58 -7.04
N LYS A 82 -36.98 12.21 -5.81
CA LYS A 82 -36.24 13.14 -4.93
C LYS A 82 -34.85 13.48 -5.45
N LEU A 83 -34.15 12.52 -6.04
CA LEU A 83 -32.83 12.73 -6.64
C LEU A 83 -32.91 13.52 -7.93
N ASP A 84 -33.92 13.25 -8.75
CA ASP A 84 -34.19 13.95 -10.01
C ASP A 84 -34.53 15.43 -9.77
N ASP A 85 -35.20 15.76 -8.64
CA ASP A 85 -35.52 17.13 -8.25
C ASP A 85 -34.32 17.97 -7.85
N GLY A 86 -33.16 17.37 -7.60
CA GLY A 86 -31.93 18.05 -7.14
C GLY A 86 -30.67 17.80 -7.96
N LEU A 87 -30.74 17.01 -9.06
CA LEU A 87 -29.57 16.65 -9.84
C LEU A 87 -29.72 17.12 -11.29
N ASP A 88 -28.99 18.18 -11.65
CA ASP A 88 -28.99 18.75 -13.00
C ASP A 88 -27.72 18.44 -13.78
N HIS A 89 -26.58 18.27 -13.07
CA HIS A 89 -25.28 18.03 -13.68
C HIS A 89 -24.55 16.89 -13.02
N ILE A 90 -24.02 15.96 -13.80
CA ILE A 90 -23.16 14.87 -13.35
C ILE A 90 -21.76 15.11 -13.89
N LEU A 91 -20.78 15.23 -13.00
CA LEU A 91 -19.37 15.36 -13.34
C LEU A 91 -18.61 14.15 -12.83
N LEU A 92 -17.92 13.46 -13.74
CA LEU A 92 -17.11 12.29 -13.45
C LEU A 92 -15.67 12.61 -13.78
N ASP A 93 -14.81 12.53 -12.78
CA ASP A 93 -13.37 12.60 -12.94
C ASP A 93 -12.76 11.21 -12.88
N GLU A 94 -11.61 11.00 -13.53
CA GLU A 94 -10.91 9.70 -13.61
C GLU A 94 -11.85 8.55 -14.04
N ALA A 95 -12.69 8.83 -15.03
CA ALA A 95 -13.77 7.93 -15.44
C ALA A 95 -13.29 6.55 -15.95
N GLN A 96 -12.02 6.43 -16.39
CA GLN A 96 -11.38 5.17 -16.77
C GLN A 96 -11.20 4.20 -15.59
N ASP A 97 -11.21 4.70 -14.35
CA ASP A 97 -11.02 3.90 -13.14
C ASP A 97 -12.36 3.43 -12.53
N SER A 98 -13.47 3.80 -13.16
CA SER A 98 -14.81 3.37 -12.71
C SER A 98 -15.11 1.93 -13.10
N ASN A 99 -15.66 1.16 -12.15
CA ASN A 99 -16.11 -0.19 -12.40
C ASN A 99 -17.51 -0.23 -13.07
N PRO A 100 -17.95 -1.39 -13.61
CA PRO A 100 -19.24 -1.52 -14.29
C PRO A 100 -20.46 -1.13 -13.43
N GLU A 101 -20.41 -1.42 -12.12
CA GLU A 101 -21.52 -1.09 -11.20
C GLU A 101 -21.63 0.40 -10.95
N GLN A 102 -20.50 1.11 -10.83
CA GLN A 102 -20.46 2.56 -10.71
C GLN A 102 -21.05 3.22 -11.98
N TRP A 103 -20.67 2.74 -13.17
CA TRP A 103 -21.29 3.19 -14.41
C TRP A 103 -22.79 2.87 -14.46
N GLY A 104 -23.21 1.76 -13.85
CA GLY A 104 -24.62 1.43 -13.69
C GLY A 104 -25.38 2.44 -12.85
N ILE A 105 -24.79 2.93 -11.76
CA ILE A 105 -25.36 4.01 -10.92
C ILE A 105 -25.51 5.28 -11.75
N VAL A 106 -24.46 5.70 -12.48
CA VAL A 106 -24.49 6.90 -13.33
C VAL A 106 -25.58 6.81 -14.38
N ARG A 107 -25.75 5.66 -15.04
CA ARG A 107 -26.81 5.43 -16.02
C ARG A 107 -28.20 5.52 -15.39
N ALA A 108 -28.40 4.97 -14.20
CA ALA A 108 -29.68 5.05 -13.50
C ALA A 108 -30.02 6.49 -13.11
N LEU A 109 -29.06 7.25 -12.60
CA LEU A 109 -29.26 8.66 -12.22
C LEU A 109 -29.52 9.58 -13.43
N SER A 110 -28.96 9.26 -14.59
CA SER A 110 -29.08 10.07 -15.81
C SER A 110 -30.17 9.58 -16.77
N ALA A 111 -30.93 8.56 -16.42
CA ALA A 111 -31.91 7.94 -17.32
C ALA A 111 -32.94 8.96 -17.90
N GLU A 112 -33.37 9.90 -17.07
CA GLU A 112 -34.35 10.93 -17.45
C GLU A 112 -33.70 12.19 -18.05
N PHE A 113 -32.39 12.34 -18.06
CA PHE A 113 -31.71 13.55 -18.54
C PHE A 113 -31.94 13.82 -20.02
N PHE A 114 -32.10 12.77 -20.79
CA PHE A 114 -32.21 12.81 -22.25
C PHE A 114 -33.51 12.19 -22.78
N ALA A 115 -34.50 11.95 -21.90
CA ALA A 115 -35.77 11.32 -22.26
C ALA A 115 -36.75 12.26 -23.01
N GLY A 116 -36.32 13.45 -23.40
CA GLY A 116 -37.09 14.48 -24.11
C GLY A 116 -37.31 15.72 -23.26
N LEU A 117 -38.00 16.73 -23.84
CA LEU A 117 -38.42 17.94 -23.12
C LEU A 117 -39.43 17.55 -22.04
N GLY A 118 -38.92 17.16 -20.85
CA GLY A 118 -39.73 16.98 -19.66
C GLY A 118 -40.32 18.31 -19.18
N ALA A 119 -41.06 18.28 -18.09
CA ALA A 119 -41.73 19.46 -17.52
C ALA A 119 -40.77 20.57 -17.02
N ARG A 120 -39.44 20.39 -17.19
CA ARG A 120 -38.43 21.35 -16.78
C ARG A 120 -37.72 21.96 -17.98
N GLU A 121 -37.54 23.27 -17.94
CA GLU A 121 -36.80 24.07 -18.94
C GLU A 121 -35.26 24.03 -18.71
N GLU A 122 -34.78 23.42 -17.62
CA GLU A 122 -33.36 23.42 -17.23
C GLU A 122 -32.58 22.39 -18.04
N GLN A 123 -31.46 22.82 -18.58
CA GLN A 123 -30.53 21.95 -19.32
C GLN A 123 -29.74 21.06 -18.36
N ARG A 124 -29.92 19.76 -18.47
CA ARG A 124 -29.14 18.74 -17.74
C ARG A 124 -27.95 18.31 -18.54
N SER A 125 -26.86 18.00 -17.87
CA SER A 125 -25.62 17.60 -18.54
C SER A 125 -24.85 16.49 -17.81
N ILE A 126 -24.10 15.72 -18.59
CA ILE A 126 -23.06 14.80 -18.10
C ILE A 126 -21.73 15.24 -18.66
N PHE A 127 -20.76 15.36 -17.79
CA PHE A 127 -19.37 15.61 -18.15
C PHE A 127 -18.51 14.48 -17.55
N ALA A 128 -17.85 13.71 -18.40
CA ALA A 128 -16.95 12.65 -17.97
C ALA A 128 -15.56 12.92 -18.55
N VAL A 129 -14.55 12.95 -17.71
CA VAL A 129 -13.16 13.08 -18.10
C VAL A 129 -12.35 11.88 -17.65
N GLY A 130 -11.45 11.42 -18.51
CA GLY A 130 -10.62 10.27 -18.22
C GLY A 130 -9.59 10.03 -19.30
N ASP A 131 -8.58 9.27 -18.99
CA ASP A 131 -7.54 8.83 -19.91
C ASP A 131 -7.33 7.32 -19.75
N GLN A 132 -7.74 6.55 -20.74
CA GLN A 132 -7.62 5.10 -20.77
C GLN A 132 -6.17 4.61 -20.52
N LYS A 133 -5.17 5.40 -20.93
CA LYS A 133 -3.75 5.09 -20.72
C LYS A 133 -3.32 5.17 -19.24
N GLN A 134 -4.08 5.87 -18.41
CA GLN A 134 -3.81 6.07 -16.99
C GLN A 134 -4.57 5.11 -16.07
N SER A 135 -5.37 4.20 -16.61
CA SER A 135 -6.09 3.22 -15.80
C SER A 135 -5.13 2.28 -15.09
N ILE A 136 -5.18 2.27 -13.76
CA ILE A 136 -4.34 1.45 -12.88
C ILE A 136 -5.15 0.61 -11.88
N TYR A 137 -6.48 0.70 -11.92
CA TYR A 137 -7.38 0.05 -10.95
C TYR A 137 -8.08 -1.22 -11.49
N ALA A 138 -7.50 -1.88 -12.49
CA ALA A 138 -8.03 -3.16 -12.98
C ALA A 138 -8.18 -4.22 -11.88
N PHE A 139 -7.31 -4.21 -10.85
CA PHE A 139 -7.40 -5.08 -9.68
C PHE A 139 -8.58 -4.76 -8.74
N GLN A 140 -9.22 -3.59 -8.89
CA GLN A 140 -10.45 -3.20 -8.21
C GLN A 140 -11.68 -3.28 -9.13
N GLY A 141 -11.55 -3.98 -10.26
CA GLY A 141 -12.65 -4.18 -11.20
C GLY A 141 -12.89 -3.04 -12.18
N ALA A 142 -11.96 -2.05 -12.30
CA ALA A 142 -12.01 -1.08 -13.38
C ALA A 142 -11.75 -1.78 -14.73
N GLU A 143 -12.64 -1.54 -15.69
CA GLU A 143 -12.54 -2.07 -17.05
C GLU A 143 -12.40 -0.89 -18.01
N VAL A 144 -11.24 -0.76 -18.67
CA VAL A 144 -10.93 0.37 -19.57
C VAL A 144 -11.94 0.46 -20.73
N GLU A 145 -12.43 -0.67 -21.21
CA GLU A 145 -13.43 -0.76 -22.26
C GLU A 145 -14.75 -0.09 -21.85
N ARG A 146 -15.09 -0.11 -20.56
CA ARG A 146 -16.34 0.48 -20.05
C ARG A 146 -16.41 1.99 -20.21
N PHE A 147 -15.27 2.67 -20.16
CA PHE A 147 -15.22 4.10 -20.45
C PHE A 147 -15.60 4.39 -21.93
N LYS A 148 -15.13 3.54 -22.84
CA LYS A 148 -15.50 3.62 -24.25
C LYS A 148 -16.99 3.26 -24.45
N ASP A 149 -17.45 2.17 -23.85
CA ASP A 149 -18.87 1.76 -23.90
C ASP A 149 -19.79 2.85 -23.37
N ALA A 150 -19.38 3.53 -22.28
CA ALA A 150 -20.14 4.65 -21.71
C ALA A 150 -20.17 5.83 -22.67
N LYS A 151 -19.04 6.19 -23.31
CA LYS A 151 -19.00 7.22 -24.33
C LYS A 151 -19.96 6.92 -25.46
N ASP A 152 -19.90 5.71 -26.05
CA ASP A 152 -20.73 5.30 -27.18
C ASP A 152 -22.22 5.28 -26.78
N HIS A 153 -22.55 4.85 -25.58
CA HIS A 153 -23.90 4.89 -25.01
C HIS A 153 -24.44 6.32 -24.93
N TYR A 154 -23.70 7.23 -24.27
CA TYR A 154 -24.14 8.61 -24.10
C TYR A 154 -24.16 9.39 -25.42
N GLU A 155 -23.21 9.14 -26.32
CA GLU A 155 -23.26 9.72 -27.67
C GLU A 155 -24.55 9.33 -28.39
N GLY A 156 -24.95 8.05 -28.31
CA GLY A 156 -26.18 7.56 -28.92
C GLY A 156 -27.43 8.22 -28.37
N ILE A 157 -27.62 8.28 -27.06
CA ILE A 157 -28.84 8.84 -26.44
C ILE A 157 -28.93 10.38 -26.55
N VAL A 158 -27.80 11.08 -26.39
CA VAL A 158 -27.74 12.54 -26.50
C VAL A 158 -28.08 12.99 -27.93
N ARG A 159 -27.50 12.32 -28.94
CA ARG A 159 -27.83 12.61 -30.33
C ARG A 159 -29.26 12.26 -30.70
N ALA A 160 -29.80 11.17 -30.15
CA ALA A 160 -31.21 10.78 -30.37
C ALA A 160 -32.17 11.76 -29.74
N SER A 161 -31.83 12.45 -28.65
CA SER A 161 -32.62 13.52 -28.04
C SER A 161 -32.53 14.88 -28.76
N GLY A 162 -31.70 14.97 -29.82
CA GLY A 162 -31.48 16.23 -30.55
C GLY A 162 -30.51 17.20 -29.85
N GLN A 163 -29.86 16.76 -28.79
CA GLN A 163 -28.89 17.55 -28.04
C GLN A 163 -27.45 17.35 -28.60
N GLU A 164 -26.54 18.22 -28.17
CA GLU A 164 -25.15 18.21 -28.66
C GLU A 164 -24.28 17.31 -27.78
N PHE A 165 -23.61 16.34 -28.40
CA PHE A 165 -22.53 15.56 -27.80
C PHE A 165 -21.18 16.08 -28.27
N ARG A 166 -20.32 16.50 -27.33
CA ARG A 166 -19.02 17.11 -27.62
C ARG A 166 -17.88 16.26 -27.06
N PRO A 167 -17.18 15.46 -27.88
CA PRO A 167 -15.88 14.90 -27.49
C PRO A 167 -14.83 16.00 -27.53
N VAL A 168 -14.18 16.26 -26.39
CA VAL A 168 -13.14 17.27 -26.25
C VAL A 168 -11.81 16.59 -25.94
N PRO A 169 -10.87 16.53 -26.89
CA PRO A 169 -9.54 16.01 -26.62
C PRO A 169 -8.75 16.97 -25.72
N LEU A 170 -8.04 16.43 -24.73
CA LEU A 170 -7.18 17.17 -23.81
C LEU A 170 -5.71 16.90 -24.19
N ASP A 171 -5.24 17.51 -25.28
CA ASP A 171 -3.92 17.23 -25.84
C ASP A 171 -2.80 18.07 -25.21
N VAL A 172 -3.15 19.11 -24.42
CA VAL A 172 -2.19 20.02 -23.81
C VAL A 172 -1.92 19.65 -22.37
N SER A 173 -0.67 19.37 -22.03
CA SER A 173 -0.22 19.14 -20.67
C SER A 173 0.12 20.46 -19.97
N PHE A 174 -0.61 20.77 -18.90
CA PHE A 174 -0.34 21.93 -18.04
C PHE A 174 0.68 21.63 -16.94
N ARG A 175 0.99 20.37 -16.69
CA ARG A 175 1.84 19.90 -15.60
C ARG A 175 3.29 19.75 -16.03
N SER A 176 3.52 19.07 -17.16
CA SER A 176 4.86 18.67 -17.59
C SER A 176 5.47 19.65 -18.58
N THR A 177 6.80 19.77 -18.56
CA THR A 177 7.57 20.54 -19.55
C THR A 177 7.85 19.72 -20.79
N GLU A 178 8.20 20.41 -21.89
CA GLU A 178 8.42 19.78 -23.20
C GLU A 178 9.45 18.63 -23.19
N PRO A 179 10.62 18.70 -22.52
CA PRO A 179 11.59 17.60 -22.51
C PRO A 179 11.04 16.29 -21.87
N VAL A 180 10.16 16.41 -20.87
CA VAL A 180 9.53 15.25 -20.23
C VAL A 180 8.54 14.60 -21.19
N LEU A 181 7.71 15.40 -21.85
CA LEU A 181 6.72 14.91 -22.82
C LEU A 181 7.39 14.30 -24.05
N ALA A 182 8.47 14.93 -24.54
CA ALA A 182 9.23 14.44 -25.69
C ALA A 182 9.84 13.05 -25.43
N LEU A 183 10.30 12.76 -24.20
CA LEU A 183 10.75 11.42 -23.85
C LEU A 183 9.60 10.41 -23.92
N VAL A 184 8.45 10.74 -23.38
CA VAL A 184 7.25 9.87 -23.41
C VAL A 184 6.87 9.59 -24.87
N ASP A 185 6.78 10.61 -25.70
CA ASP A 185 6.46 10.47 -27.12
C ASP A 185 7.49 9.60 -27.87
N ALA A 186 8.79 9.79 -27.57
CA ALA A 186 9.87 8.99 -28.17
C ALA A 186 9.80 7.51 -27.76
N VAL A 187 9.50 7.19 -26.50
CA VAL A 187 9.34 5.81 -26.03
C VAL A 187 8.15 5.13 -26.71
N PHE A 188 7.01 5.82 -26.79
CA PHE A 188 5.79 5.27 -27.39
C PHE A 188 5.67 5.46 -28.89
N ALA A 189 6.70 6.03 -29.55
CA ALA A 189 6.84 5.96 -31.00
C ALA A 189 7.04 4.52 -31.48
N ASP A 190 7.71 3.69 -30.67
CA ASP A 190 7.93 2.28 -30.94
C ASP A 190 6.63 1.48 -30.76
N LYS A 191 6.29 0.65 -31.78
CA LYS A 191 5.02 -0.09 -31.81
C LYS A 191 4.89 -1.09 -30.65
N PRO A 192 5.90 -1.90 -30.30
CA PRO A 192 5.84 -2.80 -29.15
C PRO A 192 5.65 -2.06 -27.82
N ALA A 193 6.25 -0.89 -27.64
CA ALA A 193 6.09 -0.11 -26.41
C ALA A 193 4.69 0.53 -26.33
N ARG A 194 4.08 0.84 -27.50
CA ARG A 194 2.76 1.45 -27.58
C ARG A 194 1.62 0.45 -27.46
N ASP A 195 1.86 -0.82 -27.66
CA ASP A 195 0.84 -1.87 -27.60
C ASP A 195 0.15 -1.89 -26.24
N GLY A 196 -1.19 -1.84 -26.23
CA GLY A 196 -2.00 -1.72 -25.01
C GLY A 196 -2.08 -0.29 -24.42
N VAL A 197 -1.32 0.69 -24.94
CA VAL A 197 -1.34 2.09 -24.46
C VAL A 197 -2.09 3.00 -25.43
N ALA A 198 -1.79 2.91 -26.73
CA ALA A 198 -2.49 3.65 -27.78
C ALA A 198 -2.56 2.80 -29.04
N GLN A 199 -3.77 2.47 -29.49
CA GLN A 199 -3.98 1.49 -30.56
C GLN A 199 -3.84 2.12 -31.96
N ASP A 200 -4.29 3.36 -32.16
CA ASP A 200 -4.57 3.88 -33.51
C ASP A 200 -3.54 4.91 -34.05
N ALA A 201 -2.75 5.55 -33.19
CA ALA A 201 -1.74 6.55 -33.63
C ALA A 201 -0.60 6.67 -32.62
N PRO A 202 0.59 7.15 -33.06
CA PRO A 202 1.64 7.57 -32.15
C PRO A 202 1.13 8.63 -31.16
N LEU A 203 1.51 8.51 -29.89
CA LEU A 203 1.22 9.52 -28.88
C LEU A 203 1.92 10.83 -29.25
N ARG A 204 1.24 11.94 -29.07
CA ARG A 204 1.79 13.27 -29.23
C ARG A 204 1.24 14.19 -28.16
N HIS A 205 2.12 14.77 -27.38
CA HIS A 205 1.79 15.69 -26.31
C HIS A 205 2.23 17.11 -26.63
N TYR A 206 1.46 18.08 -26.17
CA TYR A 206 1.80 19.50 -26.27
C TYR A 206 1.96 20.07 -24.86
N ALA A 207 3.06 20.80 -24.63
CA ALA A 207 3.28 21.45 -23.34
C ALA A 207 2.67 22.86 -23.35
N ASP A 208 1.80 23.18 -22.38
CA ASP A 208 1.40 24.57 -22.10
C ASP A 208 2.60 25.41 -21.65
N ARG A 209 3.59 24.76 -21.04
CA ARG A 209 4.84 25.34 -20.56
C ARG A 209 5.94 25.30 -21.62
N ALA A 210 5.61 25.60 -22.88
CA ALA A 210 6.60 25.67 -23.94
C ALA A 210 7.71 26.69 -23.60
N GLY A 211 8.98 26.29 -23.79
CA GLY A 211 10.13 27.11 -23.42
C GLY A 211 10.56 27.07 -21.95
N HIS A 212 9.81 26.40 -21.06
CA HIS A 212 10.27 26.19 -19.69
C HIS A 212 11.34 25.10 -19.63
N ALA A 213 12.34 25.32 -18.78
CA ALA A 213 13.41 24.36 -18.54
C ALA A 213 12.85 23.04 -17.96
N GLY A 214 13.41 21.93 -18.40
CA GLY A 214 13.15 20.59 -17.90
C GLY A 214 14.26 19.67 -18.31
N SER A 215 14.43 18.57 -17.62
CA SER A 215 15.42 17.54 -17.94
C SER A 215 14.90 16.15 -17.60
N VAL A 216 15.39 15.18 -18.35
CA VAL A 216 15.20 13.77 -18.05
C VAL A 216 16.56 13.11 -18.02
N GLU A 217 16.85 12.39 -16.95
CA GLU A 217 18.10 11.66 -16.75
C GLU A 217 17.82 10.15 -16.78
N LEU A 218 18.49 9.42 -17.64
CA LEU A 218 18.47 7.97 -17.66
C LEU A 218 19.76 7.43 -17.08
N TRP A 219 19.67 6.74 -15.96
CA TRP A 219 20.83 6.15 -15.32
C TRP A 219 21.05 4.71 -15.80
N PRO A 220 22.32 4.32 -16.02
CA PRO A 220 22.63 2.94 -16.39
C PRO A 220 22.27 1.98 -15.26
N ILE A 221 21.99 0.73 -15.64
CA ILE A 221 21.74 -0.34 -14.67
C ILE A 221 23.02 -0.56 -13.85
N LEU A 222 22.86 -0.48 -12.53
CA LEU A 222 23.95 -0.71 -11.60
C LEU A 222 24.30 -2.21 -11.57
N GLN A 223 25.52 -2.53 -11.98
CA GLN A 223 26.04 -3.88 -11.92
C GLN A 223 26.94 -4.01 -10.69
N VAL A 224 26.58 -4.88 -9.77
CA VAL A 224 27.40 -5.22 -8.61
C VAL A 224 28.11 -6.54 -8.90
N ALA A 225 29.42 -6.57 -8.66
CA ALA A 225 30.19 -7.80 -8.76
C ALA A 225 29.57 -8.86 -7.82
N LYS A 226 29.40 -10.08 -8.33
CA LYS A 226 28.93 -11.18 -7.50
C LYS A 226 30.01 -11.45 -6.45
N ALA A 227 29.64 -11.35 -5.18
CA ALA A 227 30.55 -11.71 -4.10
C ALA A 227 31.00 -13.18 -4.26
N ASP A 228 32.28 -13.44 -4.02
CA ASP A 228 32.75 -14.82 -3.95
C ASP A 228 31.96 -15.58 -2.87
N PRO A 229 31.65 -16.86 -3.11
CA PRO A 229 30.97 -17.65 -2.10
C PRO A 229 31.83 -17.70 -0.84
N PRO A 230 31.24 -17.59 0.36
CA PRO A 230 32.01 -17.70 1.59
C PRO A 230 32.73 -19.05 1.62
N PRO A 231 33.94 -19.14 2.25
CA PRO A 231 34.65 -20.39 2.39
C PRO A 231 33.76 -21.46 3.03
N ASP A 232 33.95 -22.72 2.64
CA ASP A 232 33.28 -23.84 3.30
C ASP A 232 33.53 -23.77 4.81
N TRP A 233 32.50 -23.91 5.63
CA TRP A 233 32.53 -23.80 7.08
C TRP A 233 32.77 -22.40 7.67
N ALA A 234 32.69 -21.34 6.89
CA ALA A 234 32.62 -20.01 7.49
C ALA A 234 31.35 -19.89 8.34
N PRO A 235 31.42 -19.35 9.58
CA PRO A 235 30.20 -19.00 10.30
C PRO A 235 29.31 -18.14 9.40
N PRO A 236 27.96 -18.24 9.46
CA PRO A 236 27.08 -17.37 8.69
C PRO A 236 27.20 -15.95 9.25
N GLU A 237 28.33 -15.30 8.98
CA GLU A 237 28.39 -13.85 9.15
C GLU A 237 27.42 -13.26 8.14
N GLN A 238 26.54 -12.39 8.64
CA GLN A 238 25.68 -11.62 7.77
C GLN A 238 26.59 -10.92 6.76
N ALA A 239 26.66 -11.45 5.54
CA ALA A 239 27.33 -10.78 4.45
C ALA A 239 26.84 -9.33 4.46
N VAL A 240 27.76 -8.40 4.69
CA VAL A 240 27.46 -7.01 4.99
C VAL A 240 26.55 -6.51 3.88
N ALA A 241 25.28 -6.35 4.17
CA ALA A 241 24.23 -5.93 3.21
C ALA A 241 24.52 -4.55 2.57
N ALA A 242 25.63 -3.92 2.99
CA ALA A 242 26.13 -2.64 2.47
C ALA A 242 26.68 -2.70 1.05
N GLU A 243 27.07 -3.88 0.55
CA GLU A 243 27.68 -4.03 -0.78
C GLU A 243 26.69 -4.40 -1.89
N GLY A 244 25.43 -4.65 -1.54
CA GLY A 244 24.40 -5.01 -2.51
C GLY A 244 24.01 -3.85 -3.46
N ALA A 245 23.42 -4.20 -4.62
CA ALA A 245 22.96 -3.21 -5.59
C ALA A 245 21.96 -2.21 -5.01
N ALA A 246 21.07 -2.67 -4.14
CA ALA A 246 20.02 -1.82 -3.55
C ALA A 246 20.59 -0.71 -2.65
N PRO A 247 21.51 -0.98 -1.68
CA PRO A 247 22.15 0.08 -0.90
C PRO A 247 22.99 1.05 -1.74
N GLN A 248 23.72 0.55 -2.76
CA GLN A 248 24.51 1.42 -3.64
C GLN A 248 23.62 2.36 -4.47
N LEU A 249 22.55 1.83 -5.07
CA LEU A 249 21.59 2.65 -5.81
C LEU A 249 20.89 3.65 -4.88
N ALA A 250 20.49 3.22 -3.69
CA ALA A 250 19.88 4.08 -2.70
C ALA A 250 20.81 5.24 -2.28
N GLY A 251 22.11 4.95 -2.08
CA GLY A 251 23.12 5.97 -1.81
C GLY A 251 23.29 6.96 -2.95
N ALA A 252 23.34 6.48 -4.19
CA ALA A 252 23.45 7.34 -5.38
C ALA A 252 22.21 8.25 -5.55
N ILE A 253 21.00 7.73 -5.38
CA ILE A 253 19.77 8.53 -5.43
C ILE A 253 19.76 9.56 -4.31
N ALA A 254 20.11 9.18 -3.07
CA ALA A 254 20.14 10.11 -1.95
C ALA A 254 21.15 11.24 -2.17
N ALA A 255 22.33 10.95 -2.72
CA ALA A 255 23.32 11.96 -3.08
C ALA A 255 22.81 12.89 -4.20
N ARG A 256 22.09 12.36 -5.22
CA ARG A 256 21.48 13.20 -6.26
C ARG A 256 20.39 14.11 -5.71
N ILE A 257 19.56 13.60 -4.80
CA ILE A 257 18.53 14.41 -4.12
C ILE A 257 19.17 15.49 -3.27
N GLU A 258 20.22 15.18 -2.52
CA GLU A 258 20.98 16.18 -1.76
C GLU A 258 21.54 17.28 -2.67
N HIS A 259 22.12 16.90 -3.81
CA HIS A 259 22.63 17.85 -4.80
C HIS A 259 21.54 18.75 -5.35
N LEU A 260 20.37 18.20 -5.70
CA LEU A 260 19.21 18.95 -6.17
C LEU A 260 18.78 20.00 -5.13
N ILE A 261 18.63 19.59 -3.87
CA ILE A 261 18.19 20.49 -2.77
C ILE A 261 19.18 21.62 -2.51
N LYS A 262 20.49 21.32 -2.55
CA LYS A 262 21.54 22.28 -2.21
C LYS A 262 21.93 23.22 -3.33
N ASN A 263 21.85 22.75 -4.59
CA ASN A 263 22.51 23.42 -5.71
C ASN A 263 21.56 23.82 -6.84
N GLU A 264 20.35 23.29 -6.87
CA GLU A 264 19.44 23.56 -7.97
C GLU A 264 18.20 24.34 -7.52
N THR A 265 17.57 25.03 -8.47
CA THR A 265 16.37 25.82 -8.23
C THR A 265 15.27 25.43 -9.19
N LEU A 266 14.04 25.42 -8.70
CA LEU A 266 12.86 25.35 -9.56
C LEU A 266 12.59 26.72 -10.16
N PRO A 267 12.49 26.84 -11.50
CA PRO A 267 12.09 28.08 -12.11
C PRO A 267 10.65 28.42 -11.70
N ALA A 268 10.39 29.71 -11.50
CA ALA A 268 9.05 30.13 -11.18
C ALA A 268 8.11 29.92 -12.36
N ARG A 269 6.84 29.65 -12.06
CA ARG A 269 5.79 29.55 -13.07
C ARG A 269 5.46 30.95 -13.58
N ILE A 270 5.61 31.17 -14.89
CA ILE A 270 5.13 32.39 -15.54
C ILE A 270 3.61 32.26 -15.69
N GLU A 271 2.85 33.04 -14.95
CA GLU A 271 1.41 33.09 -15.08
C GLU A 271 1.04 33.90 -16.33
N LYS A 272 0.15 33.37 -17.19
CA LYS A 272 -0.38 34.10 -18.35
C LYS A 272 -0.97 35.44 -17.88
N GLY A 273 -0.51 36.54 -18.47
CA GLY A 273 -0.94 37.89 -18.13
C GLY A 273 -0.05 38.62 -17.10
N LYS A 274 1.03 38.00 -16.62
CA LYS A 274 2.05 38.62 -15.75
C LYS A 274 3.47 38.49 -16.36
N GLU A 275 3.56 38.57 -17.64
CA GLU A 275 4.81 38.33 -18.42
C GLU A 275 5.93 39.32 -18.06
N ASP A 276 5.60 40.48 -17.51
CA ASP A 276 6.57 41.51 -17.07
C ASP A 276 7.17 41.27 -15.67
N ALA A 277 6.63 40.33 -14.90
CA ALA A 277 7.22 39.97 -13.64
C ALA A 277 8.35 38.95 -13.88
N GLN A 278 9.59 39.31 -13.52
CA GLN A 278 10.70 38.33 -13.50
C GLN A 278 10.42 37.36 -12.31
N PRO A 279 9.92 36.15 -12.57
CA PRO A 279 9.61 35.22 -11.50
C PRO A 279 10.93 34.69 -10.96
N GLN A 280 11.22 34.97 -9.67
CA GLN A 280 12.39 34.40 -9.01
C GLN A 280 12.14 32.90 -8.81
N GLY A 281 13.05 32.07 -9.30
CA GLY A 281 13.10 30.66 -8.98
C GLY A 281 13.29 30.46 -7.45
N ARG A 282 12.84 29.35 -6.94
CA ARG A 282 13.06 28.98 -5.54
C ARG A 282 13.92 27.72 -5.42
N CYS A 283 14.62 27.57 -4.28
CA CYS A 283 15.34 26.32 -4.01
C CYS A 283 14.40 25.12 -3.98
N ILE A 284 14.90 24.00 -4.45
CA ILE A 284 14.21 22.71 -4.36
C ILE A 284 14.10 22.28 -2.91
N ARG A 285 12.94 21.80 -2.51
CA ARG A 285 12.66 21.27 -1.15
C ARG A 285 12.40 19.77 -1.23
N PRO A 286 12.61 19.02 -0.15
CA PRO A 286 12.31 17.57 -0.13
C PRO A 286 10.89 17.23 -0.59
N GLY A 287 9.89 18.04 -0.24
CA GLY A 287 8.50 17.88 -0.65
C GLY A 287 8.23 18.11 -2.16
N ASP A 288 9.20 18.59 -2.93
CA ASP A 288 9.09 18.72 -4.39
C ASP A 288 9.53 17.43 -5.13
N ILE A 289 10.03 16.45 -4.39
CA ILE A 289 10.64 15.23 -4.95
C ILE A 289 9.76 14.03 -4.60
N LEU A 290 9.31 13.33 -5.63
CA LEU A 290 8.56 12.07 -5.50
C LEU A 290 9.39 10.91 -6.06
N VAL A 291 9.57 9.86 -5.25
CA VAL A 291 10.24 8.62 -5.68
C VAL A 291 9.21 7.52 -5.85
N LEU A 292 9.03 7.07 -7.09
CA LEU A 292 8.13 5.97 -7.42
C LEU A 292 8.88 4.64 -7.46
N LEU A 293 8.36 3.64 -6.75
CA LEU A 293 8.95 2.30 -6.67
C LEU A 293 7.96 1.27 -7.23
N ARG A 294 8.47 0.33 -8.02
CA ARG A 294 7.65 -0.74 -8.61
C ARG A 294 7.11 -1.74 -7.57
N GLY A 295 7.64 -1.77 -6.37
CA GLY A 295 7.19 -2.64 -5.28
C GLY A 295 7.99 -2.41 -4.02
N ARG A 296 7.33 -2.46 -2.87
CA ARG A 296 7.94 -2.20 -1.56
C ARG A 296 8.78 -3.36 -1.03
N LYS A 297 8.28 -4.59 -1.20
CA LYS A 297 8.88 -5.80 -0.58
C LYS A 297 10.03 -6.40 -1.36
N ARG A 298 10.24 -6.03 -2.63
CA ARG A 298 11.32 -6.60 -3.43
C ARG A 298 12.68 -5.98 -3.11
N GLY A 299 13.58 -6.80 -2.58
CA GLY A 299 15.02 -6.48 -2.46
C GLY A 299 15.41 -5.45 -1.40
N GLY A 300 14.51 -5.06 -0.49
CA GLY A 300 14.85 -4.14 0.60
C GLY A 300 15.28 -2.73 0.16
N PHE A 301 14.92 -2.32 -1.08
CA PHE A 301 15.35 -1.05 -1.64
C PHE A 301 14.71 0.17 -0.93
N ALA A 302 13.40 0.13 -0.66
CA ALA A 302 12.71 1.24 0.00
C ALA A 302 13.32 1.56 1.38
N PRO A 303 13.51 0.59 2.29
CA PRO A 303 14.21 0.84 3.56
C PRO A 303 15.65 1.32 3.40
N ALA A 304 16.38 0.83 2.37
CA ALA A 304 17.74 1.28 2.08
C ALA A 304 17.78 2.74 1.66
N LEU A 305 16.83 3.16 0.80
CA LEU A 305 16.72 4.55 0.35
C LEU A 305 16.34 5.49 1.50
N VAL A 306 15.36 5.12 2.32
CA VAL A 306 14.99 5.91 3.51
C VAL A 306 16.18 6.09 4.44
N ARG A 307 16.93 5.01 4.74
CA ARG A 307 18.15 5.10 5.55
C ARG A 307 19.21 6.02 4.94
N ALA A 308 19.40 5.94 3.62
CA ALA A 308 20.37 6.77 2.93
C ALA A 308 19.98 8.27 2.99
N LEU A 309 18.70 8.60 2.80
CA LEU A 309 18.18 9.97 2.91
C LEU A 309 18.29 10.49 4.34
N LYS A 310 17.91 9.70 5.35
CA LYS A 310 18.02 10.06 6.76
C LYS A 310 19.47 10.30 7.19
N LYS A 311 20.42 9.49 6.69
CA LYS A 311 21.85 9.70 6.92
C LYS A 311 22.35 11.07 6.44
N LEU A 312 21.72 11.62 5.40
CA LEU A 312 21.97 12.97 4.89
C LEU A 312 21.07 14.04 5.53
N SER A 313 20.30 13.67 6.56
CA SER A 313 19.34 14.56 7.24
C SER A 313 18.27 15.12 6.29
N ILE A 314 17.91 14.39 5.25
CA ILE A 314 16.83 14.73 4.33
C ILE A 314 15.52 14.14 4.87
N PRO A 315 14.52 14.99 5.20
CA PRO A 315 13.24 14.51 5.66
C PRO A 315 12.52 13.71 4.56
N VAL A 316 11.92 12.60 4.94
CA VAL A 316 11.16 11.70 4.06
C VAL A 316 9.72 11.72 4.52
N GLY A 317 8.78 12.00 3.65
CA GLY A 317 7.35 11.82 3.89
C GLY A 317 7.04 10.34 4.09
N GLY A 318 6.06 10.03 4.94
CA GLY A 318 5.75 8.67 5.37
C GLY A 318 5.63 7.66 4.22
N ILE A 319 6.09 6.46 4.46
CA ILE A 319 5.76 5.29 3.63
C ILE A 319 4.31 4.96 4.00
N ASP A 320 3.38 5.24 3.14
CA ASP A 320 1.92 5.26 3.37
C ASP A 320 1.25 3.99 3.95
N ARG A 321 1.97 2.90 4.18
CA ARG A 321 1.47 1.71 4.90
C ARG A 321 2.60 1.10 5.70
N MET A 322 2.62 1.44 6.95
CA MET A 322 3.45 0.81 7.96
C MET A 322 2.75 -0.49 8.38
N VAL A 323 3.41 -1.63 8.26
CA VAL A 323 2.94 -2.83 8.95
C VAL A 323 3.32 -2.66 10.42
N LEU A 324 2.37 -2.19 11.20
CA LEU A 324 2.58 -1.76 12.58
C LEU A 324 3.29 -2.82 13.43
N ALA A 325 2.91 -4.09 13.25
CA ALA A 325 3.51 -5.22 13.95
C ALA A 325 4.98 -5.50 13.61
N ASP A 326 5.49 -4.98 12.47
CA ASP A 326 6.88 -5.17 12.05
C ASP A 326 7.83 -4.08 12.58
N GLU A 327 7.28 -2.98 13.13
CA GLU A 327 8.06 -1.88 13.66
C GLU A 327 8.72 -2.24 15.00
N LEU A 328 10.02 -1.99 15.14
CA LEU A 328 10.79 -2.43 16.30
C LEU A 328 10.24 -1.86 17.62
N ALA A 329 9.82 -0.60 17.62
CA ALA A 329 9.20 0.02 18.80
C ALA A 329 7.90 -0.68 19.23
N VAL A 330 7.13 -1.14 18.25
CA VAL A 330 5.88 -1.91 18.48
C VAL A 330 6.21 -3.34 18.91
N GLN A 331 7.24 -3.96 18.34
CA GLN A 331 7.70 -5.28 18.76
C GLN A 331 8.14 -5.30 20.22
N ASP A 332 8.80 -4.24 20.72
CA ASP A 332 9.16 -4.12 22.12
C ASP A 332 7.91 -4.04 23.02
N MET A 333 6.87 -3.32 22.61
CA MET A 333 5.59 -3.26 23.32
C MET A 333 4.85 -4.60 23.26
N LEU A 334 4.90 -5.29 22.10
CA LEU A 334 4.32 -6.62 21.94
C LEU A 334 5.09 -7.70 22.70
N ALA A 335 6.39 -7.51 22.96
CA ALA A 335 7.16 -8.40 23.83
C ALA A 335 6.69 -8.31 25.29
N LEU A 336 6.36 -7.10 25.77
CA LEU A 336 5.73 -6.92 27.08
C LEU A 336 4.37 -7.63 27.14
N ALA A 337 3.50 -7.36 26.18
CA ALA A 337 2.17 -7.98 26.10
C ALA A 337 2.26 -9.50 25.99
N GLY A 338 3.18 -10.01 25.17
CA GLY A 338 3.40 -11.45 24.99
C GLY A 338 3.87 -12.14 26.27
N TRP A 339 4.81 -11.51 27.00
CA TRP A 339 5.27 -12.02 28.28
C TRP A 339 4.15 -12.00 29.33
N LEU A 340 3.35 -10.95 29.41
CA LEU A 340 2.20 -10.88 30.33
C LEU A 340 1.19 -12.02 30.07
N LEU A 341 1.00 -12.40 28.81
CA LEU A 341 0.09 -13.50 28.43
C LEU A 341 0.71 -14.88 28.61
N LEU A 342 2.02 -15.01 28.45
CA LEU A 342 2.74 -16.27 28.59
C LEU A 342 4.10 -16.04 29.28
N PRO A 343 4.13 -15.95 30.62
CA PRO A 343 5.35 -15.64 31.38
C PRO A 343 6.50 -16.63 31.20
N ASP A 344 6.20 -17.88 30.88
CA ASP A 344 7.21 -18.94 30.68
C ASP A 344 7.83 -18.97 29.27
N ASP A 345 7.47 -18.01 28.37
CA ASP A 345 8.17 -17.81 27.09
C ASP A 345 9.50 -17.09 27.34
N ASP A 346 10.56 -17.88 27.49
CA ASP A 346 11.91 -17.40 27.75
C ASP A 346 12.44 -16.46 26.68
N LEU A 347 12.10 -16.69 25.39
CA LEU A 347 12.60 -15.88 24.28
C LEU A 347 11.95 -14.49 24.28
N THR A 348 10.62 -14.43 24.46
CA THR A 348 9.90 -13.17 24.58
C THR A 348 10.34 -12.39 25.81
N LEU A 349 10.54 -13.05 26.95
CA LEU A 349 11.07 -12.39 28.15
C LEU A 349 12.48 -11.85 27.93
N ALA A 350 13.39 -12.62 27.32
CA ALA A 350 14.74 -12.15 27.03
C ALA A 350 14.75 -10.92 26.11
N ALA A 351 13.89 -10.91 25.07
CA ALA A 351 13.72 -9.76 24.19
C ALA A 351 13.22 -8.53 24.94
N LEU A 352 12.21 -8.68 25.80
CA LEU A 352 11.68 -7.64 26.66
C LEU A 352 12.74 -7.06 27.62
N LEU A 353 13.52 -7.93 28.28
CA LEU A 353 14.56 -7.51 29.21
C LEU A 353 15.62 -6.63 28.52
N LYS A 354 15.93 -6.90 27.26
CA LYS A 354 16.87 -6.12 26.46
C LYS A 354 16.27 -4.91 25.77
N SER A 355 14.96 -4.80 25.72
CA SER A 355 14.28 -3.68 25.10
C SER A 355 14.54 -2.35 25.81
N PRO A 356 14.36 -1.19 25.17
CA PRO A 356 14.43 0.11 25.82
C PRO A 356 13.47 0.32 26.98
N LEU A 357 12.43 -0.51 27.07
CA LEU A 357 11.48 -0.47 28.20
C LEU A 357 12.12 -0.87 29.52
N ILE A 358 13.09 -1.77 29.48
CA ILE A 358 13.79 -2.28 30.65
C ILE A 358 15.27 -1.88 30.61
N GLY A 359 15.98 -2.27 29.54
CA GLY A 359 17.37 -1.87 29.33
C GLY A 359 18.37 -2.71 30.09
N LEU A 360 18.05 -3.98 30.41
CA LEU A 360 19.01 -4.87 31.05
C LEU A 360 20.18 -5.18 30.10
N ASP A 361 21.40 -5.16 30.62
CA ASP A 361 22.56 -5.45 29.83
C ASP A 361 22.74 -6.94 29.50
N GLU A 362 23.67 -7.24 28.58
CA GLU A 362 23.89 -8.62 28.11
C GLU A 362 24.42 -9.52 29.20
N GLU A 363 25.32 -8.98 30.03
CA GLU A 363 25.99 -9.75 31.06
C GLU A 363 25.03 -10.11 32.22
N ALA A 364 24.17 -9.18 32.60
CA ALA A 364 23.10 -9.43 33.57
C ALA A 364 22.11 -10.47 33.05
N LEU A 365 21.70 -10.36 31.77
CA LEU A 365 20.83 -11.36 31.15
C LEU A 365 21.49 -12.72 31.07
N PHE A 366 22.78 -12.78 30.67
CA PHE A 366 23.53 -14.03 30.63
C PHE A 366 23.63 -14.66 32.01
N THR A 367 23.97 -13.89 33.04
CA THR A 367 24.07 -14.35 34.43
C THR A 367 22.72 -14.92 34.93
N LEU A 368 21.61 -14.27 34.58
CA LEU A 368 20.28 -14.72 34.91
C LEU A 368 19.89 -16.00 34.17
N ALA A 369 20.27 -16.13 32.91
CA ALA A 369 19.90 -17.25 32.05
C ALA A 369 20.81 -18.48 32.25
N HIS A 370 22.10 -18.26 32.54
CA HIS A 370 23.09 -19.32 32.66
C HIS A 370 22.94 -20.09 33.97
N GLY A 371 23.03 -21.39 33.91
CA GLY A 371 23.04 -22.25 35.10
C GLY A 371 21.68 -22.50 35.77
N ARG A 372 20.56 -21.96 35.24
CA ARG A 372 19.20 -22.12 35.79
C ARG A 372 18.60 -23.53 35.65
N GLY A 373 19.32 -24.46 34.98
CA GLY A 373 18.83 -25.82 34.73
C GLY A 373 17.57 -25.86 33.89
N LYS A 374 16.49 -26.45 34.40
CA LYS A 374 15.18 -26.55 33.74
C LYS A 374 14.20 -25.45 34.16
N ALA A 375 14.59 -24.53 35.02
CA ALA A 375 13.73 -23.43 35.43
C ALA A 375 13.53 -22.44 34.26
N SER A 376 12.33 -21.86 34.15
CA SER A 376 12.09 -20.80 33.16
C SER A 376 12.86 -19.53 33.53
N LEU A 377 13.14 -18.68 32.54
CA LEU A 377 13.77 -17.37 32.76
C LEU A 377 12.92 -16.51 33.70
N HIS A 378 11.61 -16.60 33.59
CA HIS A 378 10.65 -15.98 34.52
C HIS A 378 10.88 -16.43 35.95
N THR A 379 10.97 -17.73 36.19
CA THR A 379 11.24 -18.28 37.54
C THR A 379 12.55 -17.78 38.11
N ALA A 380 13.61 -17.78 37.30
CA ALA A 380 14.91 -17.27 37.72
C ALA A 380 14.87 -15.76 38.04
N LEU A 381 14.19 -14.97 37.22
CA LEU A 381 14.02 -13.52 37.43
C LEU A 381 13.23 -13.23 38.71
N MET A 382 12.09 -13.92 38.93
CA MET A 382 11.22 -13.70 40.11
C MET A 382 11.88 -14.09 41.42
N ALA A 383 12.89 -14.96 41.42
CA ALA A 383 13.70 -15.25 42.62
C ALA A 383 14.48 -14.04 43.14
N HIS A 384 14.69 -13.00 42.33
CA HIS A 384 15.37 -11.78 42.72
C HIS A 384 14.45 -10.67 43.23
N ARG A 385 13.15 -10.89 43.32
CA ARG A 385 12.18 -9.90 43.84
C ARG A 385 12.58 -9.38 45.23
N GLY A 386 12.39 -8.08 45.43
CA GLY A 386 12.70 -7.42 46.68
C GLY A 386 14.20 -7.21 46.92
N SER A 387 15.08 -7.60 45.99
CA SER A 387 16.50 -7.28 46.08
C SER A 387 16.82 -5.89 45.53
N ALA A 388 17.82 -5.20 46.09
CA ALA A 388 18.23 -3.87 45.65
C ALA A 388 19.05 -3.87 44.33
N THR A 389 19.17 -5.04 43.68
CA THR A 389 19.89 -5.18 42.39
C THR A 389 19.05 -4.71 41.21
N ASP A 390 19.68 -4.46 40.07
CA ASP A 390 18.98 -4.11 38.85
C ASP A 390 17.98 -5.19 38.45
N VAL A 391 18.37 -6.46 38.53
CA VAL A 391 17.50 -7.61 38.28
C VAL A 391 16.31 -7.63 39.25
N GLY A 392 16.52 -7.31 40.51
CA GLY A 392 15.44 -7.21 41.48
C GLY A 392 14.44 -6.12 41.19
N ARG A 393 14.92 -4.91 40.83
CA ARG A 393 14.04 -3.81 40.41
C ARG A 393 13.22 -4.15 39.17
N VAL A 394 13.83 -4.86 38.21
CA VAL A 394 13.12 -5.36 37.01
C VAL A 394 12.06 -6.39 37.39
N ALA A 395 12.40 -7.34 38.27
CA ALA A 395 11.45 -8.35 38.74
C ALA A 395 10.24 -7.74 39.47
N ASP A 396 10.48 -6.73 40.31
CA ASP A 396 9.41 -6.01 41.02
C ASP A 396 8.53 -5.21 40.05
N TRP A 397 9.13 -4.53 39.07
CA TRP A 397 8.39 -3.77 38.06
C TRP A 397 7.51 -4.70 37.20
N LEU A 398 8.05 -5.80 36.72
CA LEU A 398 7.30 -6.78 35.93
C LEU A 398 6.18 -7.45 36.74
N ALA A 399 6.43 -7.72 38.02
CA ALA A 399 5.39 -8.26 38.89
C ALA A 399 4.24 -7.26 39.12
N ALA A 400 4.55 -5.96 39.17
CA ALA A 400 3.52 -4.92 39.28
C ALA A 400 2.67 -4.88 37.98
N GLN A 401 3.29 -4.93 36.82
CA GLN A 401 2.56 -4.98 35.54
C GLN A 401 1.65 -6.21 35.44
N ALA A 402 2.14 -7.36 35.86
CA ALA A 402 1.36 -8.60 35.86
C ALA A 402 0.15 -8.56 36.83
N ALA A 403 0.26 -7.85 37.96
CA ALA A 403 -0.82 -7.73 38.92
C ALA A 403 -2.01 -6.87 38.41
N GLU A 404 -1.78 -6.00 37.45
CA GLU A 404 -2.81 -5.13 36.86
C GLU A 404 -3.44 -5.70 35.59
N LEU A 405 -2.91 -6.80 35.04
CA LEU A 405 -3.28 -7.35 33.73
C LEU A 405 -4.79 -7.58 33.55
N ASP A 406 -5.44 -8.11 34.56
CA ASP A 406 -6.88 -8.45 34.51
C ASP A 406 -7.81 -7.23 34.63
N PHE A 407 -7.25 -6.05 34.95
CA PHE A 407 -8.02 -4.85 35.24
C PHE A 407 -7.74 -3.70 34.25
N ILE A 408 -6.70 -3.84 33.40
CA ILE A 408 -6.27 -2.80 32.48
C ILE A 408 -6.64 -3.18 31.04
N THR A 409 -7.05 -2.20 30.26
CA THR A 409 -7.30 -2.38 28.82
C THR A 409 -5.97 -2.37 28.03
N PRO A 410 -5.92 -2.90 26.81
CA PRO A 410 -4.72 -2.81 25.94
C PRO A 410 -4.19 -1.39 25.78
N TYR A 411 -5.08 -0.42 25.53
CA TYR A 411 -4.69 0.99 25.46
C TYR A 411 -4.11 1.49 26.79
N GLY A 412 -4.78 1.21 27.91
CA GLY A 412 -4.33 1.61 29.23
C GLY A 412 -2.93 1.07 29.53
N LEU A 413 -2.70 -0.22 29.30
CA LEU A 413 -1.39 -0.86 29.51
C LEU A 413 -0.28 -0.16 28.72
N PHE A 414 -0.49 0.06 27.41
CA PHE A 414 0.53 0.66 26.58
C PHE A 414 0.74 2.14 26.90
N ALA A 415 -0.33 2.90 27.17
CA ALA A 415 -0.25 4.29 27.55
C ALA A 415 0.51 4.49 28.87
N ASP A 416 0.22 3.66 29.88
CA ASP A 416 0.87 3.70 31.18
C ASP A 416 2.35 3.36 31.08
N VAL A 417 2.72 2.30 30.39
CA VAL A 417 4.13 1.92 30.19
C VAL A 417 4.92 2.96 29.40
N LEU A 418 4.30 3.57 28.40
CA LEU A 418 4.93 4.64 27.64
C LEU A 418 5.06 5.97 28.43
N GLY A 419 4.11 6.23 29.34
CA GLY A 419 4.11 7.43 30.19
C GLY A 419 4.92 7.31 31.48
N ALA A 420 5.07 6.09 32.02
CA ALA A 420 5.69 5.88 33.31
C ALA A 420 7.22 5.71 33.27
N PRO A 421 7.92 5.98 34.41
CA PRO A 421 9.32 5.63 34.58
C PRO A 421 9.59 4.12 34.42
N GLY A 422 10.77 3.78 33.94
CA GLY A 422 11.21 2.39 33.87
C GLY A 422 11.87 1.87 35.14
N PRO A 423 12.12 0.55 35.21
CA PRO A 423 12.75 -0.05 36.38
C PRO A 423 14.22 0.36 36.56
N LEU A 424 14.93 0.64 35.49
CA LEU A 424 16.37 0.99 35.50
C LEU A 424 16.63 2.44 35.06
N ASP A 425 15.70 3.07 34.39
CA ASP A 425 15.80 4.42 33.84
C ASP A 425 14.56 5.23 34.25
N PRO A 426 14.72 6.38 34.93
CA PRO A 426 13.58 7.18 35.41
C PRO A 426 12.81 7.92 34.30
N ARG A 427 13.32 7.92 33.06
CA ARG A 427 12.60 8.50 31.92
C ARG A 427 11.35 7.71 31.61
N ALA A 428 10.34 8.39 31.05
CA ALA A 428 9.13 7.77 30.52
C ALA A 428 9.48 6.73 29.42
N GLY A 429 8.69 5.66 29.31
CA GLY A 429 8.91 4.59 28.33
C GLY A 429 9.08 5.10 26.92
N ARG A 430 8.23 6.02 26.47
CA ARG A 430 8.35 6.69 25.17
C ARG A 430 9.71 7.37 24.99
N ALA A 431 10.16 8.10 25.99
CA ALA A 431 11.45 8.81 25.92
C ALA A 431 12.63 7.83 25.83
N ARG A 432 12.56 6.68 26.51
CA ARG A 432 13.58 5.63 26.43
C ARG A 432 13.63 4.99 25.03
N ILE A 433 12.48 4.66 24.46
CA ILE A 433 12.36 4.11 23.11
C ILE A 433 12.91 5.10 22.08
N LEU A 434 12.47 6.36 22.12
CA LEU A 434 12.94 7.40 21.19
C LEU A 434 14.45 7.67 21.33
N ALA A 435 15.00 7.61 22.52
CA ALA A 435 16.44 7.79 22.75
C ALA A 435 17.28 6.68 22.11
N ARG A 436 16.78 5.44 22.03
CA ARG A 436 17.47 4.32 21.45
C ARG A 436 17.22 4.12 19.97
N LEU A 437 15.96 4.26 19.53
CA LEU A 437 15.52 3.97 18.17
C LEU A 437 15.45 5.20 17.26
N GLY A 438 15.53 6.40 17.86
CA GLY A 438 15.39 7.67 17.13
C GLY A 438 13.96 8.21 17.13
N PRO A 439 13.78 9.48 16.65
CA PRO A 439 12.49 10.15 16.66
C PRO A 439 11.42 9.47 15.79
N ASP A 440 11.85 8.74 14.78
CA ASP A 440 10.95 8.02 13.86
C ASP A 440 10.13 6.91 14.53
N ALA A 441 10.57 6.43 15.70
CA ALA A 441 9.81 5.47 16.50
C ALA A 441 8.55 6.09 17.15
N GLY A 442 8.39 7.42 17.08
CA GLY A 442 7.23 8.12 17.65
C GLY A 442 5.93 7.78 16.94
N ASP A 443 5.92 7.85 15.61
CA ASP A 443 4.74 7.60 14.79
C ASP A 443 4.19 6.15 14.98
N PRO A 444 5.02 5.07 14.94
CA PRO A 444 4.56 3.73 15.25
C PRO A 444 3.95 3.57 16.64
N LEU A 445 4.47 4.26 17.66
CA LEU A 445 3.92 4.21 19.01
C LEU A 445 2.55 4.92 19.10
N ASP A 446 2.40 6.04 18.41
CA ASP A 446 1.12 6.75 18.35
C ASP A 446 0.07 5.91 17.63
N GLU A 447 0.47 5.26 16.53
CA GLU A 447 -0.43 4.38 15.79
C GLU A 447 -0.79 3.10 16.56
N LEU A 448 0.13 2.55 17.35
CA LEU A 448 -0.19 1.44 18.27
C LEU A 448 -1.27 1.83 19.28
N LEU A 449 -1.18 3.04 19.86
CA LEU A 449 -2.18 3.54 20.79
C LEU A 449 -3.53 3.77 20.10
N ASN A 450 -3.52 4.33 18.89
CA ASN A 450 -4.74 4.51 18.09
C ASN A 450 -5.38 3.16 17.75
N ALA A 451 -4.58 2.19 17.30
CA ALA A 451 -5.04 0.84 16.99
C ALA A 451 -5.66 0.15 18.22
N ALA A 452 -5.07 0.34 19.40
CA ALA A 452 -5.63 -0.20 20.65
C ALA A 452 -7.00 0.41 20.97
N LEU A 453 -7.13 1.74 20.83
CA LEU A 453 -8.41 2.45 21.04
C LEU A 453 -9.49 2.01 20.04
N GLU A 454 -9.13 1.86 18.76
CA GLU A 454 -10.06 1.41 17.74
C GLU A 454 -10.51 -0.05 17.98
N HIS A 455 -9.57 -0.90 18.37
CA HIS A 455 -9.90 -2.29 18.72
C HIS A 455 -10.89 -2.37 19.91
N GLU A 456 -10.69 -1.54 20.93
CA GLU A 456 -11.56 -1.51 22.13
C GLU A 456 -12.97 -1.00 21.83
N LYS A 457 -13.17 -0.18 20.79
CA LYS A 457 -14.51 0.24 20.37
C LYS A 457 -15.34 -0.88 19.75
N LEU A 458 -14.68 -1.81 19.08
CA LEU A 458 -15.33 -2.84 18.26
C LEU A 458 -15.29 -4.23 18.90
N ASN A 459 -14.39 -4.46 19.87
CA ASN A 459 -14.12 -5.76 20.46
C ASN A 459 -14.05 -5.67 21.99
N PRO A 460 -14.28 -6.76 22.73
CA PRO A 460 -13.98 -6.79 24.15
C PRO A 460 -12.51 -6.40 24.42
N PRO A 461 -12.23 -5.59 25.45
CA PRO A 461 -10.88 -5.09 25.73
C PRO A 461 -9.98 -6.21 26.31
N SER A 462 -9.61 -7.15 25.47
CA SER A 462 -8.73 -8.28 25.81
C SER A 462 -7.35 -8.06 25.22
N LEU A 463 -6.31 -8.12 26.06
CA LEU A 463 -4.92 -8.01 25.59
C LEU A 463 -4.58 -9.13 24.61
N GLN A 464 -5.04 -10.38 24.88
CA GLN A 464 -4.83 -11.50 23.95
C GLN A 464 -5.52 -11.26 22.60
N GLY A 465 -6.77 -10.76 22.62
CA GLY A 465 -7.53 -10.44 21.42
C GLY A 465 -6.84 -9.36 20.59
N PHE A 466 -6.39 -8.30 21.24
CA PHE A 466 -5.68 -7.21 20.58
C PHE A 466 -4.34 -7.65 19.94
N VAL A 467 -3.49 -8.37 20.69
CA VAL A 467 -2.21 -8.88 20.19
C VAL A 467 -2.41 -9.82 18.99
N HIS A 468 -3.43 -10.69 19.06
CA HIS A 468 -3.76 -11.58 17.95
C HIS A 468 -4.24 -10.80 16.72
N TRP A 469 -5.15 -9.86 16.90
CA TRP A 469 -5.68 -9.00 15.82
C TRP A 469 -4.56 -8.19 15.16
N LEU A 470 -3.68 -7.57 15.93
CA LEU A 470 -2.58 -6.75 15.41
C LEU A 470 -1.58 -7.59 14.60
N ARG A 471 -1.26 -8.81 15.05
CA ARG A 471 -0.35 -9.74 14.33
C ARG A 471 -0.95 -10.30 13.03
N GLN A 472 -2.27 -10.30 12.90
CA GLN A 472 -2.96 -10.74 11.69
C GLN A 472 -3.16 -9.62 10.65
N GLY A 473 -2.61 -8.43 10.87
CA GLY A 473 -2.74 -7.30 9.95
C GLY A 473 -4.00 -6.46 10.18
N GLY A 474 -4.59 -6.53 11.37
CA GLY A 474 -5.79 -5.78 11.71
C GLY A 474 -5.59 -4.26 11.82
N ALA A 475 -4.36 -3.75 11.69
CA ALA A 475 -3.99 -2.35 11.68
C ALA A 475 -3.11 -2.04 10.43
N GLU A 476 -3.61 -2.38 9.24
CA GLU A 476 -3.03 -1.96 7.96
C GLU A 476 -3.61 -0.62 7.46
#